data_8d4b2c0e241430342ea1fbf5abefa881
#
_entry.id   8d4b2c0e241430342ea1fbf5abefa881
#
_cell.length_a   1.000
_cell.length_b   1.000
_cell.length_c   1.000
_cell.angle_alpha   90.00
_cell.angle_beta   90.00
_cell.angle_gamma   90.00
#
_symmetry.space_group_name_H-M   'P 1'
#
loop_
_entity.id
_entity.type
_entity.pdbx_description
1 polymer ?
#
loop_
_entity_poly.entity_id
_entity_poly.type
_entity_poly.pdbx_seq_one_letter_code
_entity_poly.pdbx_strand_id
1 'polypeptide(L)'
;MKKFWNFIQNEDTSETELLFNGPISEVRVARIDGQFKINPTFEELEKADIDIMVGATMENIMMVEGEMDEVSEAELLEAMKVAHEAIKKQCQVQIELAEAVGSTVKRTYCHEVNDEELRKDVWEKCYDKAYAIAQSGNANKHARSEAFEAIVTEYLAGMDAEA
;
A
#
# COMPACT_ATOMS: atom_id res chain seq x y z
N MET A 1 -0.92 -14.11 8.12
CA MET A 1 -2.12 -14.93 7.98
C MET A 1 -3.28 -14.47 8.86
N LYS A 2 -3.16 -14.30 10.20
CA LYS A 2 -4.29 -13.84 11.05
C LYS A 2 -4.86 -12.45 10.69
N LYS A 3 -4.04 -11.48 10.26
CA LYS A 3 -4.53 -10.15 9.86
C LYS A 3 -5.33 -10.17 8.56
N PHE A 4 -4.97 -11.04 7.62
CA PHE A 4 -5.67 -11.20 6.35
C PHE A 4 -7.05 -11.87 6.56
N TRP A 5 -7.16 -12.86 7.45
CA TRP A 5 -8.43 -13.49 7.80
C TRP A 5 -9.37 -12.55 8.55
N ASN A 6 -8.87 -11.71 9.46
CA ASN A 6 -9.70 -10.69 10.12
C ASN A 6 -10.23 -9.65 9.14
N PHE A 7 -9.49 -9.38 8.06
CA PHE A 7 -9.91 -8.50 6.97
C PHE A 7 -11.10 -9.08 6.19
N ILE A 8 -11.15 -10.39 5.98
CA ILE A 8 -12.25 -11.06 5.27
C ILE A 8 -13.50 -11.27 6.16
N GLN A 9 -13.32 -11.39 7.47
CA GLN A 9 -14.40 -11.70 8.42
C GLN A 9 -15.04 -10.50 9.12
N ASN A 10 -14.49 -9.30 8.96
CA ASN A 10 -15.04 -8.12 9.62
C ASN A 10 -16.32 -7.66 8.88
N GLU A 11 -17.46 -7.69 9.57
CA GLU A 11 -18.76 -7.21 9.05
C GLU A 11 -18.73 -5.71 8.69
N ASP A 12 -17.70 -4.98 9.12
CA ASP A 12 -17.50 -3.55 8.89
C ASP A 12 -16.49 -3.27 7.76
N THR A 13 -16.30 -4.20 6.82
CA THR A 13 -15.38 -4.09 5.68
C THR A 13 -15.93 -3.26 4.52
N SER A 14 -17.09 -2.63 4.69
CA SER A 14 -17.70 -1.80 3.64
C SER A 14 -16.76 -0.72 3.10
N GLU A 15 -15.95 -0.10 3.95
CA GLU A 15 -14.98 0.91 3.56
C GLU A 15 -13.79 0.35 2.78
N THR A 16 -13.33 -0.84 3.14
CA THR A 16 -12.16 -1.47 2.51
C THR A 16 -12.49 -2.14 1.17
N GLU A 17 -13.72 -2.62 1.01
CA GLU A 17 -14.18 -3.23 -0.25
C GLU A 17 -14.28 -2.23 -1.40
N LEU A 18 -14.43 -0.94 -1.11
CA LEU A 18 -14.50 0.14 -2.10
C LEU A 18 -13.13 0.61 -2.59
N LEU A 19 -12.09 0.48 -1.76
CA LEU A 19 -10.74 0.90 -2.10
C LEU A 19 -10.06 -0.05 -3.11
N PHE A 20 -10.54 -1.29 -3.25
CA PHE A 20 -9.94 -2.30 -4.09
C PHE A 20 -10.85 -2.71 -5.23
N ASN A 21 -10.44 -2.36 -6.44
CA ASN A 21 -11.12 -2.76 -7.66
C ASN A 21 -10.74 -4.19 -8.04
N GLY A 22 -10.99 -5.14 -7.14
CA GLY A 22 -10.68 -6.56 -7.28
C GLY A 22 -9.81 -7.10 -6.15
N PRO A 23 -9.48 -8.41 -6.16
CA PRO A 23 -8.66 -9.04 -5.15
C PRO A 23 -7.20 -8.58 -5.23
N ILE A 24 -6.58 -8.48 -4.06
CA ILE A 24 -5.15 -8.23 -3.90
C ILE A 24 -4.53 -9.43 -3.21
N SER A 25 -3.31 -9.75 -3.57
CA SER A 25 -2.49 -10.72 -2.88
C SER A 25 -1.03 -10.28 -2.80
N GLU A 26 -0.27 -10.97 -1.98
CA GLU A 26 1.11 -10.65 -1.68
C GLU A 26 1.94 -11.94 -1.62
N VAL A 27 3.14 -11.91 -2.17
CA VAL A 27 4.12 -12.98 -2.05
C VAL A 27 5.50 -12.43 -1.73
N ARG A 28 6.28 -13.23 -1.02
CA ARG A 28 7.72 -13.02 -0.86
C ARG A 28 8.46 -13.75 -1.95
N VAL A 29 9.41 -13.09 -2.60
CA VAL A 29 10.29 -13.68 -3.61
C VAL A 29 11.72 -13.54 -3.16
N ALA A 30 12.43 -14.65 -3.12
CA ALA A 30 13.87 -14.66 -2.91
C ALA A 30 14.59 -15.22 -4.15
N ARG A 31 15.82 -14.76 -4.39
CA ARG A 31 16.73 -15.42 -5.32
C ARG A 31 17.82 -16.11 -4.53
N ILE A 32 17.97 -17.42 -4.74
CA ILE A 32 18.90 -18.29 -4.02
C ILE A 32 19.65 -19.10 -5.08
N ASP A 33 20.97 -19.03 -5.09
CA ASP A 33 21.81 -19.69 -6.09
C ASP A 33 21.38 -19.39 -7.53
N GLY A 34 20.96 -18.13 -7.79
CA GLY A 34 20.49 -17.66 -9.09
C GLY A 34 19.07 -18.11 -9.49
N GLN A 35 18.32 -18.77 -8.61
CA GLN A 35 16.96 -19.24 -8.85
C GLN A 35 15.93 -18.50 -7.99
N PHE A 36 14.84 -18.06 -8.61
CA PHE A 36 13.73 -17.45 -7.89
C PHE A 36 12.88 -18.47 -7.17
N LYS A 37 12.55 -18.17 -5.92
CA LYS A 37 11.67 -18.96 -5.07
C LYS A 37 10.57 -18.10 -4.47
N ILE A 38 9.32 -18.56 -4.58
CA ILE A 38 8.15 -17.94 -3.96
C ILE A 38 8.00 -18.47 -2.54
N ASN A 39 7.78 -17.54 -1.59
CA ASN A 39 7.58 -17.81 -0.17
C ASN A 39 8.65 -18.75 0.42
N PRO A 40 9.94 -18.36 0.35
CA PRO A 40 11.04 -19.15 0.90
C PRO A 40 10.91 -19.31 2.41
N THR A 41 11.58 -20.33 2.97
CA THR A 41 11.75 -20.47 4.42
C THR A 41 12.76 -19.46 4.95
N PHE A 42 12.79 -19.23 6.27
CA PHE A 42 13.79 -18.35 6.90
C PHE A 42 15.23 -18.82 6.67
N GLU A 43 15.49 -20.13 6.71
CA GLU A 43 16.80 -20.70 6.45
C GLU A 43 17.27 -20.46 5.00
N GLU A 44 16.35 -20.41 4.07
CA GLU A 44 16.65 -20.13 2.66
C GLU A 44 16.92 -18.65 2.42
N LEU A 45 16.23 -17.76 3.14
CA LEU A 45 16.45 -16.31 3.08
C LEU A 45 17.87 -15.89 3.48
N GLU A 46 18.51 -16.64 4.41
CA GLU A 46 19.89 -16.36 4.81
C GLU A 46 20.91 -16.46 3.66
N LYS A 47 20.52 -17.09 2.54
CA LYS A 47 21.37 -17.28 1.34
C LYS A 47 20.89 -16.48 0.14
N ALA A 48 19.85 -15.70 0.32
CA ALA A 48 19.23 -14.95 -0.77
C ALA A 48 20.03 -13.67 -1.05
N ASP A 49 20.25 -13.39 -2.33
CA ASP A 49 20.78 -12.11 -2.82
C ASP A 49 19.68 -11.14 -3.29
N ILE A 50 18.43 -11.60 -3.39
CA ILE A 50 17.21 -10.82 -3.53
C ILE A 50 16.21 -11.36 -2.52
N ASP A 51 15.62 -10.47 -1.74
CA ASP A 51 14.51 -10.74 -0.82
C ASP A 51 13.51 -9.60 -0.89
N ILE A 52 12.42 -9.81 -1.62
CA ILE A 52 11.39 -8.79 -1.84
C ILE A 52 9.99 -9.29 -1.51
N MET A 53 9.17 -8.40 -0.97
CA MET A 53 7.72 -8.56 -0.85
C MET A 53 7.07 -7.79 -1.99
N VAL A 54 6.14 -8.43 -2.68
CA VAL A 54 5.38 -7.83 -3.78
C VAL A 54 3.90 -7.99 -3.51
N GLY A 55 3.17 -6.87 -3.46
CA GLY A 55 1.72 -6.82 -3.40
C GLY A 55 1.15 -6.38 -4.75
N ALA A 56 0.15 -7.10 -5.25
CA ALA A 56 -0.43 -6.82 -6.56
C ALA A 56 -1.90 -7.26 -6.69
N THR A 57 -2.58 -6.68 -7.68
CA THR A 57 -3.85 -7.16 -8.21
C THR A 57 -3.60 -8.13 -9.38
N MET A 58 -4.67 -8.54 -10.08
CA MET A 58 -4.55 -9.29 -11.33
C MET A 58 -3.77 -8.52 -12.41
N GLU A 59 -3.84 -7.20 -12.41
CA GLU A 59 -3.33 -6.36 -13.50
C GLU A 59 -2.13 -5.49 -13.08
N ASN A 60 -2.09 -5.02 -11.84
CA ASN A 60 -1.18 -3.98 -11.39
C ASN A 60 -0.38 -4.38 -10.16
N ILE A 61 0.92 -4.09 -10.18
CA ILE A 61 1.77 -4.15 -8.98
C ILE A 61 1.50 -2.89 -8.16
N MET A 62 1.19 -3.08 -6.89
CA MET A 62 0.77 -2.03 -5.96
C MET A 62 1.86 -1.68 -4.95
N MET A 63 2.69 -2.67 -4.58
CA MET A 63 3.72 -2.51 -3.58
C MET A 63 4.92 -3.39 -3.93
N VAL A 64 6.11 -2.85 -3.74
CA VAL A 64 7.38 -3.59 -3.73
C VAL A 64 8.23 -3.05 -2.60
N GLU A 65 8.68 -3.92 -1.72
CA GLU A 65 9.65 -3.58 -0.69
C GLU A 65 10.61 -4.74 -0.47
N GLY A 66 11.78 -4.49 0.07
CA GLY A 66 12.75 -5.53 0.38
C GLY A 66 14.18 -5.04 0.36
N GLU A 67 15.10 -5.99 0.36
CA GLU A 67 16.53 -5.75 0.34
C GLU A 67 17.22 -6.69 -0.66
N MET A 68 18.39 -6.27 -1.16
CA MET A 68 19.13 -7.04 -2.15
C MET A 68 20.62 -6.65 -2.17
N ASP A 69 21.45 -7.59 -2.57
CA ASP A 69 22.90 -7.46 -2.64
C ASP A 69 23.34 -6.95 -4.04
N GLU A 70 23.22 -5.62 -4.28
CA GLU A 70 23.73 -4.94 -5.49
C GLU A 70 23.34 -5.62 -6.82
N VAL A 71 22.09 -6.07 -6.94
CA VAL A 71 21.57 -6.68 -8.16
C VAL A 71 21.20 -5.62 -9.21
N SER A 72 21.12 -6.02 -10.47
CA SER A 72 20.71 -5.12 -11.55
C SER A 72 19.20 -4.87 -11.56
N GLU A 73 18.78 -3.75 -12.14
CA GLU A 73 17.35 -3.43 -12.34
C GLU A 73 16.64 -4.49 -13.19
N ALA A 74 17.34 -5.12 -14.13
CA ALA A 74 16.78 -6.18 -14.95
C ALA A 74 16.44 -7.43 -14.13
N GLU A 75 17.29 -7.82 -13.20
CA GLU A 75 17.07 -8.94 -12.28
C GLU A 75 15.94 -8.65 -11.30
N LEU A 76 15.86 -7.42 -10.77
CA LEU A 76 14.75 -7.00 -9.93
C LEU A 76 13.42 -7.06 -10.70
N LEU A 77 13.36 -6.56 -11.93
CA LEU A 77 12.17 -6.65 -12.76
C LEU A 77 11.75 -8.10 -13.03
N GLU A 78 12.69 -9.00 -13.17
CA GLU A 78 12.40 -10.42 -13.33
C GLU A 78 11.80 -11.03 -12.05
N ALA A 79 12.36 -10.72 -10.88
CA ALA A 79 11.79 -11.11 -9.59
C ALA A 79 10.34 -10.62 -9.44
N MET A 80 10.07 -9.36 -9.79
CA MET A 80 8.71 -8.79 -9.75
C MET A 80 7.74 -9.51 -10.70
N LYS A 81 8.17 -9.90 -11.89
CA LYS A 81 7.35 -10.69 -12.82
C LYS A 81 7.02 -12.07 -12.25
N VAL A 82 8.00 -12.76 -11.67
CA VAL A 82 7.80 -14.05 -11.01
C VAL A 82 6.78 -13.91 -9.86
N ALA A 83 6.90 -12.87 -9.05
CA ALA A 83 5.95 -12.55 -8.00
C ALA A 83 4.53 -12.34 -8.56
N HIS A 84 4.39 -11.51 -9.59
CA HIS A 84 3.08 -11.17 -10.16
C HIS A 84 2.36 -12.39 -10.72
N GLU A 85 3.07 -13.29 -11.40
CA GLU A 85 2.47 -14.54 -11.90
C GLU A 85 1.98 -15.47 -10.77
N ALA A 86 2.65 -15.48 -9.61
CA ALA A 86 2.18 -16.20 -8.44
C ALA A 86 0.95 -15.52 -7.80
N ILE A 87 0.97 -14.19 -7.70
CA ILE A 87 -0.13 -13.38 -7.16
C ILE A 87 -1.40 -13.53 -7.99
N LYS A 88 -1.31 -13.50 -9.32
CA LYS A 88 -2.46 -13.73 -10.22
C LYS A 88 -3.20 -15.01 -9.89
N LYS A 89 -2.48 -16.10 -9.60
CA LYS A 89 -3.10 -17.38 -9.21
C LYS A 89 -3.85 -17.27 -7.88
N GLN A 90 -3.30 -16.55 -6.92
CA GLN A 90 -3.94 -16.33 -5.62
C GLN A 90 -5.17 -15.41 -5.74
N CYS A 91 -5.10 -14.36 -6.56
CA CYS A 91 -6.23 -13.51 -6.87
C CYS A 91 -7.36 -14.28 -7.57
N GLN A 92 -7.01 -15.17 -8.51
CA GLN A 92 -7.98 -16.02 -9.20
C GLN A 92 -8.74 -16.93 -8.22
N VAL A 93 -8.04 -17.54 -7.26
CA VAL A 93 -8.66 -18.37 -6.22
C VAL A 93 -9.62 -17.56 -5.34
N GLN A 94 -9.31 -16.30 -5.05
CA GLN A 94 -10.21 -15.41 -4.30
C GLN A 94 -11.49 -15.11 -5.09
N ILE A 95 -11.38 -14.90 -6.40
CA ILE A 95 -12.54 -14.69 -7.28
C ILE A 95 -13.43 -15.95 -7.29
N GLU A 96 -12.84 -17.11 -7.52
CA GLU A 96 -13.54 -18.40 -7.52
C GLU A 96 -14.24 -18.69 -6.19
N LEU A 97 -13.59 -18.34 -5.07
CA LEU A 97 -14.20 -18.46 -3.74
C LEU A 97 -15.40 -17.53 -3.59
N ALA A 98 -15.26 -16.25 -4.01
CA ALA A 98 -16.36 -15.28 -3.95
C ALA A 98 -17.58 -15.74 -4.77
N GLU A 99 -17.35 -16.31 -5.95
CA GLU A 99 -18.39 -16.90 -6.78
C GLU A 99 -19.03 -18.12 -6.11
N ALA A 100 -18.23 -19.03 -5.57
CA ALA A 100 -18.71 -20.25 -4.93
C ALA A 100 -19.59 -19.99 -3.68
N VAL A 101 -19.31 -18.92 -2.93
CA VAL A 101 -20.10 -18.53 -1.75
C VAL A 101 -21.18 -17.48 -2.05
N GLY A 102 -21.31 -17.06 -3.32
CA GLY A 102 -22.32 -16.08 -3.76
C GLY A 102 -22.04 -14.64 -3.29
N SER A 103 -20.80 -14.31 -2.91
CA SER A 103 -20.38 -12.98 -2.45
C SER A 103 -19.81 -12.12 -3.58
N THR A 104 -20.54 -12.00 -4.70
CA THR A 104 -20.10 -11.24 -5.87
C THR A 104 -20.66 -9.82 -5.91
N VAL A 105 -21.71 -9.55 -5.12
CA VAL A 105 -22.33 -8.22 -5.07
C VAL A 105 -21.65 -7.38 -4.00
N LYS A 106 -21.10 -6.25 -4.40
CA LYS A 106 -20.44 -5.30 -3.50
C LYS A 106 -21.47 -4.37 -2.86
N ARG A 107 -21.23 -4.00 -1.59
CA ARG A 107 -22.05 -3.02 -0.89
C ARG A 107 -21.83 -1.63 -1.48
N THR A 108 -22.86 -0.80 -1.45
CA THR A 108 -22.75 0.60 -1.83
C THR A 108 -22.25 1.40 -0.64
N TYR A 109 -21.16 2.14 -0.84
CA TYR A 109 -20.64 3.09 0.15
C TYR A 109 -21.42 4.40 0.12
N CYS A 110 -21.71 4.95 1.29
CA CYS A 110 -22.52 6.17 1.41
C CYS A 110 -22.12 7.07 2.60
N HIS A 111 -20.92 6.87 3.15
CA HIS A 111 -20.43 7.60 4.33
C HIS A 111 -19.38 8.67 3.98
N GLU A 112 -19.28 9.05 2.73
CA GLU A 112 -18.41 10.16 2.33
C GLU A 112 -18.96 11.48 2.89
N VAL A 113 -18.12 12.18 3.62
CA VAL A 113 -18.38 13.57 4.04
C VAL A 113 -17.38 14.44 3.28
N ASN A 114 -17.87 15.16 2.28
CA ASN A 114 -17.10 16.12 1.51
C ASN A 114 -17.47 17.54 1.97
N ASP A 115 -16.57 18.17 2.71
CA ASP A 115 -16.67 19.57 3.10
C ASP A 115 -15.79 20.41 2.18
N GLU A 116 -16.38 20.97 1.14
CA GLU A 116 -15.66 21.78 0.16
C GLU A 116 -15.22 23.14 0.74
N GLU A 117 -15.92 23.67 1.74
CA GLU A 117 -15.55 24.93 2.42
C GLU A 117 -14.30 24.69 3.28
N LEU A 118 -14.28 23.64 4.07
CA LEU A 118 -13.11 23.21 4.85
C LEU A 118 -11.92 22.91 3.93
N ARG A 119 -12.15 22.19 2.84
CA ARG A 119 -11.10 21.88 1.86
C ARG A 119 -10.47 23.14 1.28
N LYS A 120 -11.28 24.12 0.94
CA LYS A 120 -10.82 25.41 0.42
C LYS A 120 -10.05 26.18 1.47
N ASP A 121 -10.54 26.24 2.70
CA ASP A 121 -9.88 26.92 3.81
C ASP A 121 -8.50 26.32 4.12
N VAL A 122 -8.42 24.97 4.21
CA VAL A 122 -7.15 24.26 4.36
C VAL A 122 -6.20 24.59 3.22
N TRP A 123 -6.68 24.58 1.97
CA TRP A 123 -5.87 24.91 0.82
C TRP A 123 -5.30 26.33 0.91
N GLU A 124 -6.15 27.32 1.16
CA GLU A 124 -5.74 28.72 1.22
C GLU A 124 -4.75 29.02 2.34
N LYS A 125 -4.87 28.33 3.50
CA LYS A 125 -4.03 28.57 4.67
C LYS A 125 -2.74 27.72 4.69
N CYS A 126 -2.74 26.56 4.06
CA CYS A 126 -1.64 25.60 4.22
C CYS A 126 -0.80 25.40 2.94
N TYR A 127 -1.35 25.62 1.75
CA TYR A 127 -0.70 25.28 0.49
C TYR A 127 0.69 25.93 0.34
N ASP A 128 0.78 27.24 0.46
CA ASP A 128 2.05 27.97 0.25
C ASP A 128 3.13 27.55 1.26
N LYS A 129 2.73 27.29 2.50
CA LYS A 129 3.64 26.79 3.54
C LYS A 129 4.16 25.38 3.20
N ALA A 130 3.28 24.47 2.79
CA ALA A 130 3.65 23.13 2.39
C ALA A 130 4.53 23.15 1.13
N TYR A 131 4.19 23.98 0.16
CA TYR A 131 4.99 24.17 -1.05
C TYR A 131 6.41 24.68 -0.74
N ALA A 132 6.54 25.65 0.16
CA ALA A 132 7.86 26.18 0.58
C ALA A 132 8.74 25.10 1.23
N ILE A 133 8.17 24.22 2.06
CA ILE A 133 8.90 23.09 2.64
C ILE A 133 9.37 22.13 1.52
N ALA A 134 8.50 21.77 0.59
CA ALA A 134 8.86 20.92 -0.52
C ALA A 134 9.95 21.55 -1.41
N GLN A 135 9.80 22.84 -1.71
CA GLN A 135 10.76 23.59 -2.55
C GLN A 135 12.14 23.73 -1.88
N SER A 136 12.22 23.72 -0.54
CA SER A 136 13.50 23.82 0.19
C SER A 136 14.48 22.70 -0.14
N GLY A 137 13.99 21.56 -0.67
CA GLY A 137 14.81 20.40 -1.03
C GLY A 137 15.56 19.76 0.15
N ASN A 138 15.12 19.99 1.37
CA ASN A 138 15.78 19.43 2.55
C ASN A 138 15.79 17.90 2.51
N ALA A 139 16.98 17.28 2.42
CA ALA A 139 17.12 15.83 2.35
C ALA A 139 16.82 15.12 3.69
N ASN A 140 16.85 15.82 4.82
CA ASN A 140 16.56 15.23 6.11
C ASN A 140 15.08 14.90 6.27
N LYS A 141 14.74 13.60 6.30
CA LYS A 141 13.37 13.10 6.38
C LYS A 141 12.65 13.57 7.66
N HIS A 142 13.32 13.52 8.80
CA HIS A 142 12.72 13.91 10.09
C HIS A 142 12.41 15.40 10.13
N ALA A 143 13.36 16.26 9.74
CA ALA A 143 13.15 17.70 9.69
C ALA A 143 12.01 18.10 8.74
N ARG A 144 11.86 17.42 7.59
CA ARG A 144 10.71 17.64 6.69
C ARG A 144 9.39 17.22 7.32
N SER A 145 9.36 16.06 7.99
CA SER A 145 8.16 15.57 8.69
C SER A 145 7.72 16.56 9.78
N GLU A 146 8.64 16.99 10.63
CA GLU A 146 8.37 17.99 11.68
C GLU A 146 7.87 19.33 11.11
N ALA A 147 8.45 19.77 9.99
CA ALA A 147 8.01 21.00 9.32
C ALA A 147 6.57 20.89 8.76
N PHE A 148 6.20 19.76 8.18
CA PHE A 148 4.82 19.53 7.73
C PHE A 148 3.84 19.42 8.93
N GLU A 149 4.23 18.73 9.98
CA GLU A 149 3.43 18.59 11.20
C GLU A 149 3.20 19.94 11.91
N ALA A 150 4.18 20.84 11.87
CA ALA A 150 4.04 22.21 12.38
C ALA A 150 2.93 23.00 11.66
N ILE A 151 2.76 22.81 10.33
CA ILE A 151 1.66 23.45 9.58
C ILE A 151 0.31 22.95 10.09
N VAL A 152 0.18 21.63 10.28
CA VAL A 152 -1.06 21.03 10.79
C VAL A 152 -1.36 21.56 12.20
N THR A 153 -0.37 21.59 13.08
CA THR A 153 -0.51 22.10 14.45
C THR A 153 -0.94 23.56 14.48
N GLU A 154 -0.31 24.41 13.65
CA GLU A 154 -0.66 25.83 13.52
C GLU A 154 -2.10 26.01 12.99
N TYR A 155 -2.49 25.23 11.98
CA TYR A 155 -3.82 25.29 11.41
C TYR A 155 -4.89 24.89 12.44
N LEU A 156 -4.69 23.78 13.15
CA LEU A 156 -5.62 23.30 14.17
C LEU A 156 -5.72 24.24 15.37
N ALA A 157 -4.62 24.90 15.76
CA ALA A 157 -4.62 25.90 16.84
C ALA A 157 -5.45 27.16 16.49
N GLY A 158 -5.69 27.42 15.21
CA GLY A 158 -6.54 28.51 14.72
C GLY A 158 -8.01 28.14 14.52
N MET A 159 -8.37 26.86 14.70
CA MET A 159 -9.77 26.41 14.65
C MET A 159 -10.39 26.58 16.04
N ASP A 160 -11.61 27.09 16.08
CA ASP A 160 -12.37 27.14 17.33
C ASP A 160 -12.71 25.71 17.79
N ALA A 161 -12.61 25.46 19.09
CA ALA A 161 -12.80 24.13 19.70
C ALA A 161 -14.23 23.55 19.54
N GLU A 162 -15.13 24.28 18.90
CA GLU A 162 -16.53 23.91 18.63
C GLU A 162 -16.84 23.69 17.13
N ALA A 163 -15.81 23.71 16.27
CA ALA A 163 -16.00 23.52 14.82
C ALA A 163 -15.87 22.04 14.41
#